data_f626bbad7230f0ceca870f7fc52d89fc
#
_entry.id   f626bbad7230f0ceca870f7fc52d89fc
#
_cell.length_a   1.000
_cell.length_b   1.000
_cell.length_c   1.000
_cell.angle_alpha   90.00
_cell.angle_beta   90.00
_cell.angle_gamma   90.00
#
_symmetry.space_group_name_H-M   'P 1'
#
loop_
_entity.id
_entity.type
_entity.pdbx_description
1 polymer ?
#
loop_
_entity_poly.entity_id
_entity_poly.type
_entity_poly.pdbx_seq_one_letter_code
_entity_poly.pdbx_strand_id
1 'polypeptide(L)'
;MPSPAGCHRPACSPNGYEESNGGMRVSIRSEQAPQLPTDHVDRPVEERTNPRLSVSGWARWAWRQLTSMRTALVLLLLLAVAAIPGSLIPQRSSDPNGVIQFDKTNPGWMWAVDLLQLHDVFGSVWFSAIYLLLFASLIGCVIPRIRHHLTALLAPPPATPRNLSRLPAHTRRVLPDTPPGAVLDAAEKALRRQRYRTRRVRGDDGRDSVAAERGYLRETGNLLFHVALLAVLVVVGVGGGFRFTGQRVLVEGQTFASTRIAYDSFTAGRFITDTQIPAFSLTLDRFRVDYVLDNVNALGMPKTFDAQVTTTTGGTRQASSIRVNEPLPVAGTDIYLLGNGYAPTLTVRNPAGKIVFRDTVPFLPQDANLTSLGIVKVPDGLAEQVGLVGMLYPTRATTASGAFASSYPDLLDPVVTFNVYVGDLGLNTGVPVSVYALDTSTLTQTAGRGTPTPALQLVPGTPVPLPDELGTIELGPIPRFASLEIAADPTQTPTLIAAVVAMAGLALSLFVPRRRLWVRATTGRDGGTVLEVAGLARGDDPRLQPTVDTLATRLTPSPAPLRGGSDDPVP
;
A
#
# COMPACT_ATOMS: atom_id res chain seq x y z
N MET A 1 47.01 12.01 -30.37
CA MET A 1 47.86 13.08 -30.89
C MET A 1 46.99 14.23 -31.37
N PRO A 2 47.24 15.54 -31.08
CA PRO A 2 48.03 16.04 -29.96
C PRO A 2 47.25 17.05 -29.08
N SER A 3 47.62 17.15 -27.81
CA SER A 3 47.60 18.39 -27.03
C SER A 3 48.73 19.31 -27.54
N PRO A 4 48.82 20.64 -27.30
CA PRO A 4 49.10 21.12 -25.97
C PRO A 4 48.72 22.60 -25.60
N ALA A 5 49.01 22.94 -24.35
CA ALA A 5 49.52 24.20 -23.75
C ALA A 5 48.51 25.38 -23.61
N GLY A 6 48.35 26.01 -22.52
CA GLY A 6 49.27 26.43 -21.45
C GLY A 6 49.44 27.95 -21.50
N CYS A 7 49.28 28.62 -20.40
CA CYS A 7 49.95 29.86 -20.02
C CYS A 7 49.07 30.80 -19.19
N HIS A 8 49.37 30.93 -17.92
CA HIS A 8 50.06 32.04 -17.22
C HIS A 8 49.17 33.22 -16.77
N ARG A 9 49.17 33.39 -15.47
CA ARG A 9 48.97 34.69 -14.75
C ARG A 9 50.04 35.69 -15.16
N PRO A 10 49.78 37.03 -15.04
CA PRO A 10 50.34 37.66 -13.85
C PRO A 10 49.46 38.72 -13.16
N ALA A 11 49.88 38.99 -11.94
CA ALA A 11 49.50 40.09 -11.09
C ALA A 11 50.07 41.44 -11.60
N CYS A 12 49.34 42.53 -11.34
CA CYS A 12 49.94 43.88 -11.14
C CYS A 12 48.89 44.81 -10.50
N SER A 13 49.22 45.36 -9.38
CA SER A 13 48.78 46.62 -8.78
C SER A 13 49.82 47.69 -9.14
N PRO A 14 49.73 49.00 -8.82
CA PRO A 14 48.69 49.93 -8.48
C PRO A 14 48.82 51.29 -9.27
N ASN A 15 48.12 52.33 -8.79
CA ASN A 15 48.18 53.80 -9.06
C ASN A 15 46.96 54.30 -9.83
N GLY A 16 46.13 55.15 -9.29
CA GLY A 16 46.39 56.51 -8.80
C GLY A 16 45.92 57.52 -9.83
N TYR A 17 44.82 58.20 -9.56
CA TYR A 17 44.61 59.59 -10.01
C TYR A 17 43.60 60.27 -9.07
N GLU A 18 44.04 61.46 -8.62
CA GLU A 18 43.37 62.48 -7.82
C GLU A 18 42.42 63.34 -8.64
N GLU A 19 41.67 64.15 -7.85
CA GLU A 19 40.95 65.40 -8.14
C GLU A 19 39.56 65.31 -8.73
N SER A 20 38.55 66.06 -8.32
CA SER A 20 38.42 67.17 -7.34
C SER A 20 36.94 67.54 -7.23
N ASN A 21 36.58 68.09 -6.07
CA ASN A 21 35.57 69.14 -5.81
C ASN A 21 34.06 68.86 -5.95
N GLY A 22 33.40 69.09 -4.82
CA GLY A 22 31.98 69.42 -4.77
C GLY A 22 31.39 69.13 -3.40
N GLY A 23 31.53 70.02 -2.45
CA GLY A 23 31.09 69.85 -1.08
C GLY A 23 29.61 69.69 -0.87
N MET A 24 29.26 68.76 0.01
CA MET A 24 28.12 68.84 0.89
C MET A 24 28.45 68.05 2.16
N ARG A 25 28.79 68.79 3.23
CA ARG A 25 28.99 68.21 4.56
C ARG A 25 27.67 67.75 5.10
N VAL A 26 27.35 66.45 4.97
CA VAL A 26 26.36 65.79 5.80
C VAL A 26 27.10 65.35 7.08
N SER A 27 26.79 66.00 8.17
CA SER A 27 27.19 65.65 9.52
C SER A 27 26.55 64.27 9.85
N ILE A 28 27.32 63.21 9.68
CA ILE A 28 26.95 61.89 10.22
C ILE A 28 27.21 62.00 11.72
N ARG A 29 26.12 62.14 12.50
CA ARG A 29 26.15 61.88 13.93
C ARG A 29 26.68 60.44 14.10
N SER A 30 27.84 60.28 14.70
CA SER A 30 28.35 58.99 15.18
C SER A 30 27.34 58.46 16.17
N GLU A 31 26.54 57.48 15.73
CA GLU A 31 25.79 56.64 16.63
C GLU A 31 26.82 55.94 17.53
N GLN A 32 26.87 56.36 18.79
CA GLN A 32 27.63 55.65 19.81
C GLN A 32 27.14 54.20 19.85
N ALA A 33 28.00 53.25 19.51
CA ALA A 33 27.77 51.85 19.76
C ALA A 33 27.33 51.65 21.22
N PRO A 34 26.31 50.83 21.51
CA PRO A 34 25.85 50.62 22.88
C PRO A 34 27.03 50.19 23.72
N GLN A 35 27.36 51.00 24.73
CA GLN A 35 28.40 50.64 25.71
C GLN A 35 27.90 49.42 26.49
N LEU A 36 28.61 48.30 26.37
CA LEU A 36 28.39 47.14 27.25
C LEU A 36 28.65 47.55 28.70
N PRO A 37 27.87 47.05 29.68
CA PRO A 37 28.10 47.29 31.09
C PRO A 37 29.55 46.96 31.49
N THR A 38 30.18 47.77 32.29
CA THR A 38 31.57 47.67 32.72
C THR A 38 31.88 46.45 33.61
N ASP A 39 30.86 45.64 33.92
CA ASP A 39 30.95 44.35 34.64
C ASP A 39 30.93 43.12 33.74
N HIS A 40 30.99 43.31 32.41
CA HIS A 40 31.08 42.21 31.44
C HIS A 40 32.52 41.67 31.45
N VAL A 41 32.81 40.75 32.34
CA VAL A 41 34.02 39.96 32.28
C VAL A 41 33.87 38.95 31.15
N ASP A 42 34.60 39.14 30.02
CA ASP A 42 34.79 38.12 29.00
C ASP A 42 35.46 36.90 29.66
N ARG A 43 34.63 36.00 30.16
CA ARG A 43 35.14 34.68 30.52
C ARG A 43 35.64 34.05 29.24
N PRO A 44 36.88 33.54 29.17
CA PRO A 44 37.36 32.81 28.02
C PRO A 44 36.31 31.72 27.72
N VAL A 45 35.84 31.69 26.48
CA VAL A 45 34.95 30.62 26.02
C VAL A 45 35.75 29.34 26.22
N GLU A 46 35.49 28.62 27.32
CA GLU A 46 35.97 27.26 27.46
C GLU A 46 35.56 26.53 26.21
N GLU A 47 36.55 26.12 25.38
CA GLU A 47 36.32 25.20 24.28
C GLU A 47 35.52 24.04 24.86
N ARG A 48 34.21 24.00 24.55
CA ARG A 48 33.36 22.87 24.91
C ARG A 48 33.87 21.66 24.16
N THR A 49 34.91 21.02 24.73
CA THR A 49 35.30 19.70 24.26
C THR A 49 34.08 18.81 24.37
N ASN A 50 33.54 18.43 23.20
CA ASN A 50 32.40 17.52 23.16
C ASN A 50 32.79 16.27 23.97
N PRO A 51 32.08 15.95 25.05
CA PRO A 51 32.42 14.82 25.89
C PRO A 51 32.41 13.56 25.04
N ARG A 52 33.48 12.76 25.11
CA ARG A 52 33.54 11.47 24.44
C ARG A 52 32.38 10.63 24.94
N LEU A 53 31.42 10.36 24.06
CA LEU A 53 30.25 9.57 24.40
C LEU A 53 30.71 8.14 24.72
N SER A 54 30.31 7.63 25.88
CA SER A 54 30.44 6.21 26.19
C SER A 54 29.53 5.38 25.25
N VAL A 55 29.73 4.07 25.18
CA VAL A 55 28.88 3.17 24.37
C VAL A 55 27.40 3.37 24.70
N SER A 56 27.07 3.51 25.98
CA SER A 56 25.69 3.81 26.44
C SER A 56 25.22 5.22 26.01
N GLY A 57 26.13 6.17 25.88
CA GLY A 57 25.86 7.51 25.35
C GLY A 57 25.52 7.48 23.87
N TRP A 58 26.28 6.72 23.08
CA TRP A 58 26.03 6.49 21.67
C TRP A 58 24.71 5.75 21.43
N ALA A 59 24.43 4.68 22.19
CA ALA A 59 23.17 3.95 22.11
C ALA A 59 21.96 4.85 22.40
N ARG A 60 22.07 5.73 23.43
CA ARG A 60 21.03 6.68 23.80
C ARG A 60 20.83 7.78 22.75
N TRP A 61 21.91 8.24 22.13
CA TRP A 61 21.86 9.19 21.03
C TRP A 61 21.19 8.55 19.78
N ALA A 62 21.62 7.35 19.38
CA ALA A 62 21.06 6.62 18.25
C ALA A 62 19.56 6.34 18.44
N TRP A 63 19.18 5.92 19.66
CA TRP A 63 17.77 5.72 20.01
C TRP A 63 16.95 7.01 19.87
N ARG A 64 17.46 8.15 20.35
CA ARG A 64 16.79 9.44 20.19
C ARG A 64 16.66 9.86 18.72
N GLN A 65 17.66 9.59 17.90
CA GLN A 65 17.58 9.87 16.48
C GLN A 65 16.56 8.96 15.81
N LEU A 66 16.62 7.66 16.08
CA LEU A 66 15.68 6.69 15.51
C LEU A 66 14.23 7.00 15.88
N THR A 67 13.98 7.42 17.12
CA THR A 67 12.62 7.75 17.61
C THR A 67 12.19 9.18 17.31
N SER A 68 12.90 9.89 16.43
CA SER A 68 12.52 11.25 16.02
C SER A 68 11.46 11.19 14.89
N MET A 69 10.53 12.15 14.89
CA MET A 69 9.52 12.27 13.83
C MET A 69 10.15 12.47 12.43
N ARG A 70 11.30 13.15 12.36
CA ARG A 70 11.99 13.37 11.09
C ARG A 70 12.52 12.05 10.53
N THR A 71 13.11 11.22 11.37
CA THR A 71 13.60 9.90 10.97
C THR A 71 12.47 8.98 10.54
N ALA A 72 11.34 8.97 11.24
CA ALA A 72 10.16 8.21 10.85
C ALA A 72 9.65 8.61 9.45
N LEU A 73 9.59 9.92 9.15
CA LEU A 73 9.19 10.42 7.82
C LEU A 73 10.20 10.06 6.73
N VAL A 74 11.50 10.14 7.02
CA VAL A 74 12.55 9.73 6.07
C VAL A 74 12.49 8.23 5.81
N LEU A 75 12.29 7.41 6.84
CA LEU A 75 12.15 5.96 6.70
C LEU A 75 10.88 5.58 5.91
N LEU A 76 9.77 6.31 6.11
CA LEU A 76 8.55 6.12 5.33
C LEU A 76 8.77 6.47 3.86
N LEU A 77 9.43 7.58 3.58
CA LEU A 77 9.81 7.96 2.21
C LEU A 77 10.74 6.92 1.58
N LEU A 78 11.74 6.47 2.35
CA LEU A 78 12.69 5.44 1.88
C LEU A 78 11.96 4.11 1.59
N LEU A 79 11.00 3.72 2.43
CA LEU A 79 10.17 2.52 2.20
C LEU A 79 9.34 2.66 0.92
N ALA A 80 8.74 3.83 0.68
CA ALA A 80 7.98 4.10 -0.53
C ALA A 80 8.86 4.01 -1.79
N VAL A 81 10.06 4.61 -1.76
CA VAL A 81 11.04 4.51 -2.85
C VAL A 81 11.51 3.06 -3.04
N ALA A 82 11.75 2.36 -1.94
CA ALA A 82 12.14 0.95 -1.94
C ALA A 82 11.09 0.01 -2.56
N ALA A 83 9.82 0.37 -2.51
CA ALA A 83 8.73 -0.41 -3.11
C ALA A 83 8.63 -0.23 -4.64
N ILE A 84 9.22 0.82 -5.22
CA ILE A 84 9.14 1.09 -6.66
C ILE A 84 9.68 -0.08 -7.51
N PRO A 85 10.90 -0.60 -7.27
CA PRO A 85 11.39 -1.76 -8.02
C PRO A 85 10.48 -2.98 -7.92
N GLY A 86 9.88 -3.23 -6.73
CA GLY A 86 8.94 -4.33 -6.53
C GLY A 86 7.63 -4.23 -7.32
N SER A 87 7.29 -3.02 -7.78
CA SER A 87 6.11 -2.79 -8.63
C SER A 87 6.43 -2.80 -10.12
N LEU A 88 7.69 -2.53 -10.51
CA LEU A 88 8.10 -2.43 -11.91
C LEU A 88 8.73 -3.72 -12.45
N ILE A 89 9.42 -4.47 -11.58
CA ILE A 89 10.13 -5.70 -11.96
C ILE A 89 9.23 -6.90 -11.60
N PRO A 90 9.12 -7.92 -12.49
CA PRO A 90 8.37 -9.12 -12.18
C PRO A 90 8.85 -9.79 -10.89
N GLN A 91 7.92 -10.09 -9.99
CA GLN A 91 8.23 -10.71 -8.70
C GLN A 91 8.00 -12.22 -8.76
N ARG A 92 8.92 -13.03 -8.23
CA ARG A 92 8.83 -14.50 -8.24
C ARG A 92 7.55 -15.02 -7.58
N SER A 93 7.02 -14.29 -6.58
CA SER A 93 5.81 -14.67 -5.85
C SER A 93 4.52 -14.44 -6.64
N SER A 94 4.50 -13.54 -7.62
CA SER A 94 3.29 -13.17 -8.36
C SER A 94 3.36 -13.47 -9.85
N ASP A 95 4.52 -13.42 -10.48
CA ASP A 95 4.71 -13.67 -11.90
C ASP A 95 6.02 -14.42 -12.20
N PRO A 96 6.09 -15.73 -11.91
CA PRO A 96 7.28 -16.55 -12.18
C PRO A 96 7.69 -16.58 -13.66
N ASN A 97 6.70 -16.56 -14.58
CA ASN A 97 6.96 -16.58 -16.02
C ASN A 97 7.52 -15.25 -16.51
N GLY A 98 7.00 -14.13 -16.01
CA GLY A 98 7.55 -12.81 -16.26
C GLY A 98 8.99 -12.67 -15.80
N VAL A 99 9.37 -13.29 -14.67
CA VAL A 99 10.77 -13.36 -14.21
C VAL A 99 11.64 -14.06 -15.26
N ILE A 100 11.26 -15.26 -15.72
CA ILE A 100 12.01 -16.03 -16.72
C ILE A 100 12.16 -15.23 -18.02
N GLN A 101 11.10 -14.54 -18.45
CA GLN A 101 11.13 -13.71 -19.64
C GLN A 101 12.02 -12.47 -19.46
N PHE A 102 11.94 -11.82 -18.30
CA PHE A 102 12.76 -10.66 -17.96
C PHE A 102 14.25 -11.02 -17.98
N ASP A 103 14.62 -12.15 -17.40
CA ASP A 103 16.00 -12.66 -17.35
C ASP A 103 16.54 -12.94 -18.75
N LYS A 104 15.75 -13.54 -19.64
CA LYS A 104 16.13 -13.80 -21.02
C LYS A 104 16.31 -12.52 -21.85
N THR A 105 15.50 -11.50 -21.60
CA THR A 105 15.53 -10.24 -22.35
C THR A 105 16.56 -9.24 -21.83
N ASN A 106 17.00 -9.37 -20.57
CA ASN A 106 17.87 -8.41 -19.91
C ASN A 106 19.12 -9.05 -19.26
N PRO A 107 19.90 -9.88 -19.96
CA PRO A 107 21.01 -10.63 -19.36
C PRO A 107 22.09 -9.74 -18.75
N GLY A 108 22.31 -8.52 -19.26
CA GLY A 108 23.30 -7.57 -18.75
C GLY A 108 22.98 -6.99 -17.37
N TRP A 109 21.71 -7.04 -16.93
CA TRP A 109 21.27 -6.50 -15.64
C TRP A 109 21.19 -7.55 -14.53
N MET A 110 21.36 -8.84 -14.85
CA MET A 110 21.14 -9.94 -13.91
C MET A 110 22.00 -9.84 -12.66
N TRP A 111 23.26 -9.42 -12.77
CA TRP A 111 24.13 -9.21 -11.62
C TRP A 111 23.56 -8.21 -10.59
N ALA A 112 22.93 -7.12 -11.07
CA ALA A 112 22.32 -6.11 -10.21
C ALA A 112 20.97 -6.59 -9.64
N VAL A 113 20.20 -7.32 -10.46
CA VAL A 113 18.91 -7.92 -10.06
C VAL A 113 19.11 -8.91 -8.93
N ASP A 114 20.11 -9.79 -9.04
CA ASP A 114 20.42 -10.81 -8.02
C ASP A 114 21.02 -10.17 -6.76
N LEU A 115 22.00 -9.26 -6.92
CA LEU A 115 22.65 -8.58 -5.79
C LEU A 115 21.62 -7.80 -4.94
N LEU A 116 20.69 -7.11 -5.59
CA LEU A 116 19.66 -6.31 -4.93
C LEU A 116 18.38 -7.08 -4.66
N GLN A 117 18.32 -8.38 -5.00
CA GLN A 117 17.12 -9.23 -4.81
C GLN A 117 15.87 -8.62 -5.43
N LEU A 118 15.97 -8.06 -6.66
CA LEU A 118 14.89 -7.29 -7.28
C LEU A 118 13.70 -8.14 -7.74
N HIS A 119 13.86 -9.45 -7.87
CA HIS A 119 12.75 -10.39 -8.10
C HIS A 119 12.03 -10.84 -6.82
N ASP A 120 12.52 -10.40 -5.64
CA ASP A 120 11.88 -10.63 -4.33
C ASP A 120 12.11 -9.41 -3.44
N VAL A 121 11.70 -8.23 -3.92
CA VAL A 121 11.94 -6.95 -3.24
C VAL A 121 11.35 -6.95 -1.84
N PHE A 122 10.10 -7.39 -1.68
CA PHE A 122 9.39 -7.33 -0.41
C PHE A 122 9.91 -8.35 0.61
N GLY A 123 10.57 -9.43 0.17
CA GLY A 123 11.28 -10.40 0.99
C GLY A 123 12.75 -10.07 1.22
N SER A 124 13.31 -9.06 0.53
CA SER A 124 14.73 -8.73 0.58
C SER A 124 15.20 -8.26 1.96
N VAL A 125 16.48 -8.50 2.25
CA VAL A 125 17.10 -8.10 3.54
C VAL A 125 17.06 -6.59 3.75
N TRP A 126 17.32 -5.81 2.71
CA TRP A 126 17.37 -4.35 2.80
C TRP A 126 15.96 -3.74 2.97
N PHE A 127 14.93 -4.26 2.28
CA PHE A 127 13.54 -3.82 2.46
C PHE A 127 13.05 -4.15 3.88
N SER A 128 13.32 -5.38 4.34
CA SER A 128 13.00 -5.82 5.71
C SER A 128 13.70 -4.95 6.76
N ALA A 129 14.96 -4.55 6.54
CA ALA A 129 15.69 -3.66 7.46
C ALA A 129 15.02 -2.28 7.55
N ILE A 130 14.66 -1.67 6.41
CA ILE A 130 13.94 -0.37 6.38
C ILE A 130 12.61 -0.49 7.12
N TYR A 131 11.86 -1.55 6.87
CA TYR A 131 10.58 -1.83 7.50
C TYR A 131 10.71 -1.97 9.02
N LEU A 132 11.66 -2.76 9.50
CA LEU A 132 11.90 -2.95 10.95
C LEU A 132 12.38 -1.66 11.63
N LEU A 133 13.23 -0.86 10.96
CA LEU A 133 13.64 0.44 11.47
C LEU A 133 12.47 1.42 11.57
N LEU A 134 11.58 1.44 10.57
CA LEU A 134 10.36 2.24 10.60
C LEU A 134 9.43 1.80 11.74
N PHE A 135 9.26 0.50 11.93
CA PHE A 135 8.47 -0.07 13.01
C PHE A 135 9.03 0.35 14.39
N ALA A 136 10.33 0.18 14.61
CA ALA A 136 11.00 0.60 15.85
C ALA A 136 10.89 2.12 16.09
N SER A 137 11.06 2.92 15.02
CA SER A 137 10.89 4.38 15.07
C SER A 137 9.48 4.78 15.46
N LEU A 138 8.46 4.16 14.86
CA LEU A 138 7.06 4.45 15.15
C LEU A 138 6.69 4.10 16.59
N ILE A 139 7.10 2.92 17.10
CA ILE A 139 6.91 2.53 18.50
C ILE A 139 7.55 3.56 19.42
N GLY A 140 8.81 3.92 19.16
CA GLY A 140 9.55 4.88 19.96
C GLY A 140 8.94 6.28 19.99
N CYS A 141 8.24 6.67 18.91
CA CYS A 141 7.51 7.94 18.85
C CYS A 141 6.13 7.88 19.53
N VAL A 142 5.43 6.75 19.46
CA VAL A 142 4.05 6.61 19.95
C VAL A 142 4.01 6.46 21.47
N ILE A 143 4.91 5.66 22.06
CA ILE A 143 4.90 5.40 23.52
C ILE A 143 5.00 6.68 24.38
N PRO A 144 5.94 7.62 24.15
CA PRO A 144 6.00 8.86 24.92
C PRO A 144 4.73 9.72 24.74
N ARG A 145 4.15 9.72 23.54
CA ARG A 145 2.91 10.47 23.28
C ARG A 145 1.71 9.88 23.99
N ILE A 146 1.61 8.54 24.09
CA ILE A 146 0.57 7.87 24.89
C ILE A 146 0.68 8.36 26.34
N ARG A 147 1.88 8.26 26.95
CA ARG A 147 2.10 8.68 28.34
C ARG A 147 1.75 10.14 28.56
N HIS A 148 2.24 11.02 27.68
CA HIS A 148 1.95 12.46 27.78
C HIS A 148 0.44 12.75 27.64
N HIS A 149 -0.24 12.08 26.71
CA HIS A 149 -1.68 12.26 26.49
C HIS A 149 -2.50 11.76 27.69
N LEU A 150 -2.18 10.60 28.24
CA LEU A 150 -2.84 10.07 29.44
C LEU A 150 -2.67 11.02 30.63
N THR A 151 -1.45 11.54 30.83
CA THR A 151 -1.21 12.55 31.88
C THR A 151 -2.03 13.82 31.61
N ALA A 152 -2.10 14.29 30.37
CA ALA A 152 -2.88 15.48 29.99
C ALA A 152 -4.40 15.28 30.14
N LEU A 153 -4.91 14.06 29.94
CA LEU A 153 -6.32 13.73 30.17
C LEU A 153 -6.72 13.81 31.64
N LEU A 154 -5.79 13.47 32.55
CA LEU A 154 -6.02 13.50 33.99
C LEU A 154 -5.71 14.88 34.59
N ALA A 155 -4.83 15.64 33.98
CA ALA A 155 -4.45 16.97 34.47
C ALA A 155 -5.60 17.99 34.37
N PRO A 156 -5.74 18.90 35.31
CA PRO A 156 -6.68 20.01 35.21
C PRO A 156 -6.26 21.00 34.11
N PRO A 157 -7.20 21.85 33.62
CA PRO A 157 -6.87 22.90 32.66
C PRO A 157 -5.72 23.77 33.14
N PRO A 158 -4.81 24.23 32.25
CA PRO A 158 -3.65 25.03 32.60
C PRO A 158 -4.04 26.35 33.23
N ALA A 159 -3.21 26.80 34.22
CA ALA A 159 -3.42 28.05 34.90
C ALA A 159 -3.54 29.24 33.95
N THR A 160 -4.23 30.30 34.37
CA THR A 160 -4.45 31.51 33.59
C THR A 160 -3.14 32.27 33.40
N PRO A 161 -2.77 32.60 32.15
CA PRO A 161 -1.59 33.44 31.86
C PRO A 161 -1.65 34.80 32.55
N ARG A 162 -0.49 35.34 32.93
CA ARG A 162 -0.43 36.67 33.55
C ARG A 162 -1.00 37.74 32.60
N ASN A 163 -0.64 37.73 31.34
CA ASN A 163 -1.05 38.71 30.33
C ASN A 163 -2.00 38.07 29.32
N LEU A 164 -3.31 38.26 29.47
CA LEU A 164 -4.34 37.75 28.57
C LEU A 164 -4.38 38.50 27.22
N SER A 165 -4.02 39.78 27.21
CA SER A 165 -4.00 40.62 25.99
C SER A 165 -2.98 40.21 24.94
N ARG A 166 -2.02 39.32 25.29
CA ARG A 166 -1.04 38.76 24.32
C ARG A 166 -1.53 37.50 23.60
N LEU A 167 -2.71 37.00 23.99
CA LEU A 167 -3.27 35.82 23.34
C LEU A 167 -3.93 36.17 22.01
N PRO A 168 -3.98 35.22 21.06
CA PRO A 168 -4.50 35.47 19.70
C PRO A 168 -5.95 35.96 19.67
N ALA A 169 -6.76 35.56 20.63
CA ALA A 169 -8.12 36.05 20.80
C ALA A 169 -8.26 36.65 22.20
N HIS A 170 -8.69 37.91 22.27
CA HIS A 170 -8.84 38.62 23.55
C HIS A 170 -9.94 39.67 23.44
N THR A 171 -10.77 39.79 24.49
CA THR A 171 -11.78 40.81 24.65
C THR A 171 -11.79 41.31 26.08
N ARG A 172 -11.89 42.63 26.27
CA ARG A 172 -12.00 43.28 27.57
C ARG A 172 -13.30 44.09 27.64
N ARG A 173 -14.03 43.97 28.74
CA ARG A 173 -15.26 44.74 29.01
C ARG A 173 -15.28 45.21 30.47
N VAL A 174 -15.98 46.32 30.69
CA VAL A 174 -16.23 46.84 32.04
C VAL A 174 -17.71 46.60 32.33
N LEU A 175 -17.99 46.00 33.48
CA LEU A 175 -19.34 45.66 33.93
C LEU A 175 -19.63 46.51 35.19
N PRO A 176 -20.54 47.50 35.11
CA PRO A 176 -20.97 48.24 36.27
C PRO A 176 -21.80 47.29 37.18
N ASP A 177 -21.73 47.55 38.48
CA ASP A 177 -22.58 46.95 39.53
C ASP A 177 -22.65 45.40 39.55
N THR A 178 -21.65 44.71 38.99
CA THR A 178 -21.60 43.26 39.00
C THR A 178 -20.37 42.76 39.78
N PRO A 179 -20.51 42.01 40.87
CA PRO A 179 -19.35 41.53 41.63
C PRO A 179 -18.53 40.52 40.80
N PRO A 180 -17.17 40.57 40.88
CA PRO A 180 -16.28 39.65 40.12
C PRO A 180 -16.58 38.17 40.34
N GLY A 181 -16.96 37.75 41.56
CA GLY A 181 -17.31 36.36 41.85
C GLY A 181 -18.52 35.88 41.08
N ALA A 182 -19.59 36.68 40.98
CA ALA A 182 -20.79 36.32 40.21
C ALA A 182 -20.50 36.15 38.70
N VAL A 183 -19.62 37.01 38.13
CA VAL A 183 -19.19 36.89 36.75
C VAL A 183 -18.43 35.58 36.50
N LEU A 184 -17.53 35.22 37.44
CA LEU A 184 -16.78 33.95 37.31
C LEU A 184 -17.66 32.72 37.48
N ASP A 185 -18.67 32.76 38.34
CA ASP A 185 -19.63 31.67 38.52
C ASP A 185 -20.50 31.50 37.24
N ALA A 186 -20.95 32.61 36.67
CA ALA A 186 -21.66 32.60 35.39
C ALA A 186 -20.77 32.06 34.22
N ALA A 187 -19.50 32.49 34.21
CA ALA A 187 -18.54 32.00 33.21
C ALA A 187 -18.29 30.50 33.34
N GLU A 188 -18.09 30.00 34.56
CA GLU A 188 -17.90 28.55 34.78
C GLU A 188 -19.12 27.76 34.34
N LYS A 189 -20.33 28.19 34.68
CA LYS A 189 -21.59 27.56 34.28
C LYS A 189 -21.78 27.57 32.74
N ALA A 190 -21.48 28.70 32.09
CA ALA A 190 -21.56 28.83 30.63
C ALA A 190 -20.57 27.92 29.91
N LEU A 191 -19.35 27.83 30.40
CA LEU A 191 -18.30 26.99 29.82
C LEU A 191 -18.56 25.50 30.02
N ARG A 192 -19.05 25.08 31.20
CA ARG A 192 -19.46 23.67 31.46
C ARG A 192 -20.62 23.23 30.55
N ARG A 193 -21.61 24.09 30.31
CA ARG A 193 -22.69 23.81 29.35
C ARG A 193 -22.19 23.60 27.92
N GLN A 194 -21.08 24.24 27.55
CA GLN A 194 -20.41 24.05 26.25
C GLN A 194 -19.42 22.88 26.26
N ARG A 195 -19.47 21.99 27.25
CA ARG A 195 -18.59 20.82 27.42
C ARG A 195 -17.11 21.16 27.56
N TYR A 196 -16.78 22.35 28.13
CA TYR A 196 -15.42 22.63 28.57
C TYR A 196 -15.18 22.01 29.94
N ARG A 197 -13.98 21.45 30.17
CA ARG A 197 -13.47 21.17 31.52
C ARG A 197 -13.04 22.49 32.10
N THR A 198 -13.48 22.81 33.32
CA THR A 198 -13.23 24.08 33.98
C THR A 198 -12.40 23.89 35.24
N ARG A 199 -11.59 24.87 35.58
CA ARG A 199 -10.86 24.99 36.85
C ARG A 199 -10.88 26.43 37.29
N ARG A 200 -11.28 26.68 38.54
CA ARG A 200 -11.14 28.00 39.15
C ARG A 200 -9.71 28.18 39.66
N VAL A 201 -9.08 29.27 39.32
CA VAL A 201 -7.70 29.60 39.67
C VAL A 201 -7.74 30.87 40.51
N ARG A 202 -7.30 30.79 41.76
CA ARG A 202 -7.09 31.96 42.61
C ARG A 202 -5.72 32.56 42.29
N GLY A 203 -5.66 33.84 42.03
CA GLY A 203 -4.41 34.55 41.79
C GLY A 203 -3.84 35.04 43.14
N ASP A 204 -2.53 34.96 43.28
CA ASP A 204 -1.80 35.46 44.46
C ASP A 204 -1.99 36.97 44.68
N ASP A 205 -2.41 37.69 43.65
CA ASP A 205 -2.67 39.12 43.58
C ASP A 205 -4.18 39.48 43.63
N GLY A 206 -5.04 38.56 44.10
CA GLY A 206 -6.49 38.72 44.16
C GLY A 206 -7.22 38.69 42.80
N ARG A 207 -6.54 38.29 41.73
CA ARG A 207 -7.11 38.19 40.39
C ARG A 207 -7.64 36.79 40.14
N ASP A 208 -8.81 36.51 40.65
CA ASP A 208 -9.46 35.22 40.39
C ASP A 208 -9.82 35.05 38.93
N SER A 209 -9.76 33.79 38.47
CA SER A 209 -10.03 33.45 37.06
C SER A 209 -10.60 32.05 36.89
N VAL A 210 -11.25 31.78 35.77
CA VAL A 210 -11.69 30.47 35.35
C VAL A 210 -10.89 30.07 34.12
N ALA A 211 -10.16 28.95 34.23
CA ALA A 211 -9.49 28.30 33.10
C ALA A 211 -10.37 27.19 32.54
N ALA A 212 -10.48 27.10 31.25
CA ALA A 212 -11.33 26.11 30.56
C ALA A 212 -10.62 25.49 29.36
N GLU A 213 -10.78 24.20 29.16
CA GLU A 213 -10.19 23.49 28.04
C GLU A 213 -11.18 22.48 27.45
N ARG A 214 -11.21 22.39 26.08
CA ARG A 214 -12.04 21.48 25.32
C ARG A 214 -11.28 20.94 24.12
N GLY A 215 -11.67 19.75 23.63
CA GLY A 215 -11.15 19.16 22.38
C GLY A 215 -10.00 18.18 22.61
N TYR A 216 -9.97 17.48 23.74
CA TYR A 216 -9.00 16.41 24.00
C TYR A 216 -9.07 15.29 22.97
N LEU A 217 -10.25 15.07 22.33
CA LEU A 217 -10.45 14.08 21.27
C LEU A 217 -9.52 14.30 20.07
N ARG A 218 -9.05 15.52 19.81
CA ARG A 218 -8.05 15.79 18.78
C ARG A 218 -6.77 14.99 18.98
N GLU A 219 -6.26 15.00 20.21
CA GLU A 219 -5.03 14.28 20.54
C GLU A 219 -5.27 12.79 20.68
N THR A 220 -6.44 12.39 21.19
CA THR A 220 -6.89 11.00 21.18
C THR A 220 -6.96 10.46 19.75
N GLY A 221 -7.56 11.22 18.83
CA GLY A 221 -7.63 10.87 17.40
C GLY A 221 -6.26 10.71 16.76
N ASN A 222 -5.36 11.68 17.02
CA ASN A 222 -3.99 11.59 16.51
C ASN A 222 -3.24 10.37 17.07
N LEU A 223 -3.46 10.02 18.33
CA LEU A 223 -2.87 8.85 18.95
C LEU A 223 -3.46 7.57 18.37
N LEU A 224 -4.79 7.52 18.22
CA LEU A 224 -5.51 6.39 17.63
C LEU A 224 -5.03 6.12 16.22
N PHE A 225 -4.84 7.16 15.41
CA PHE A 225 -4.28 7.06 14.06
C PHE A 225 -2.91 6.36 14.06
N HIS A 226 -1.97 6.80 14.91
CA HIS A 226 -0.63 6.21 14.95
C HIS A 226 -0.61 4.77 15.50
N VAL A 227 -1.46 4.47 16.49
CA VAL A 227 -1.61 3.11 17.03
C VAL A 227 -2.21 2.18 15.98
N ALA A 228 -3.19 2.66 15.22
CA ALA A 228 -3.78 1.90 14.13
C ALA A 228 -2.79 1.65 12.98
N LEU A 229 -1.95 2.64 12.63
CA LEU A 229 -0.86 2.42 11.66
C LEU A 229 0.13 1.36 12.15
N LEU A 230 0.47 1.40 13.45
CA LEU A 230 1.31 0.36 14.05
C LEU A 230 0.65 -1.02 13.97
N ALA A 231 -0.67 -1.08 14.21
CA ALA A 231 -1.43 -2.33 14.08
C ALA A 231 -1.41 -2.85 12.63
N VAL A 232 -1.58 -1.98 11.62
CA VAL A 232 -1.43 -2.36 10.19
C VAL A 232 -0.05 -2.96 9.93
N LEU A 233 1.01 -2.29 10.38
CA LEU A 233 2.38 -2.80 10.21
C LEU A 233 2.56 -4.18 10.85
N VAL A 234 2.05 -4.39 12.07
CA VAL A 234 2.13 -5.69 12.75
C VAL A 234 1.34 -6.74 11.97
N VAL A 235 0.10 -6.45 11.60
CA VAL A 235 -0.79 -7.39 10.91
C VAL A 235 -0.19 -7.79 9.56
N VAL A 236 0.29 -6.83 8.77
CA VAL A 236 0.87 -7.12 7.45
C VAL A 236 2.22 -7.84 7.59
N GLY A 237 3.11 -7.37 8.49
CA GLY A 237 4.46 -7.93 8.63
C GLY A 237 4.48 -9.34 9.24
N VAL A 238 3.70 -9.57 10.29
CA VAL A 238 3.61 -10.88 10.94
C VAL A 238 2.61 -11.77 10.22
N GLY A 239 1.46 -11.21 9.85
CA GLY A 239 0.36 -11.93 9.23
C GLY A 239 0.70 -12.50 7.85
N GLY A 240 1.59 -11.85 7.09
CA GLY A 240 2.13 -12.40 5.85
C GLY A 240 2.78 -13.77 6.00
N GLY A 241 3.23 -14.11 7.21
CA GLY A 241 3.71 -15.46 7.52
C GLY A 241 2.62 -16.53 7.65
N PHE A 242 1.35 -16.15 7.77
CA PHE A 242 0.20 -17.05 7.95
C PHE A 242 -0.70 -17.13 6.70
N ARG A 243 -0.31 -16.53 5.58
CA ARG A 243 -1.05 -16.63 4.33
C ARG A 243 -0.45 -17.69 3.42
N PHE A 244 -1.26 -18.23 2.53
CA PHE A 244 -0.79 -18.98 1.38
C PHE A 244 -1.62 -18.63 0.13
N THR A 245 -1.01 -18.85 -1.02
CA THR A 245 -1.65 -18.77 -2.32
C THR A 245 -1.20 -19.95 -3.15
N GLY A 246 -2.15 -20.71 -3.68
CA GLY A 246 -1.90 -21.83 -4.58
C GLY A 246 -2.65 -21.62 -5.89
N GLN A 247 -2.03 -21.97 -7.01
CA GLN A 247 -2.68 -21.94 -8.32
C GLN A 247 -2.92 -23.37 -8.81
N ARG A 248 -4.05 -23.57 -9.46
CA ARG A 248 -4.41 -24.85 -10.08
C ARG A 248 -5.19 -24.65 -11.35
N VAL A 249 -4.79 -25.34 -12.40
CA VAL A 249 -5.55 -25.49 -13.64
C VAL A 249 -6.42 -26.75 -13.52
N LEU A 250 -7.73 -26.57 -13.66
CA LEU A 250 -8.70 -27.67 -13.65
C LEU A 250 -9.42 -27.77 -14.98
N VAL A 251 -9.39 -28.93 -15.60
CA VAL A 251 -10.18 -29.24 -16.79
C VAL A 251 -11.58 -29.68 -16.35
N GLU A 252 -12.59 -29.42 -17.17
CA GLU A 252 -13.97 -29.89 -16.94
C GLU A 252 -13.99 -31.40 -16.64
N GLY A 253 -14.69 -31.76 -15.58
CA GLY A 253 -14.77 -33.13 -15.03
C GLY A 253 -13.65 -33.52 -14.09
N GLN A 254 -12.58 -32.75 -13.97
CA GLN A 254 -11.48 -33.05 -13.05
C GLN A 254 -11.78 -32.59 -11.63
N THR A 255 -11.24 -33.36 -10.67
CA THR A 255 -11.33 -33.06 -9.23
C THR A 255 -9.94 -32.75 -8.68
N PHE A 256 -9.83 -31.64 -7.99
CA PHE A 256 -8.67 -31.22 -7.21
C PHE A 256 -8.91 -31.52 -5.73
N ALA A 257 -7.92 -32.09 -5.05
CA ALA A 257 -7.89 -32.21 -3.61
C ALA A 257 -6.87 -31.21 -3.04
N SER A 258 -7.29 -30.39 -2.08
CA SER A 258 -6.44 -29.34 -1.49
C SER A 258 -5.32 -29.94 -0.64
N THR A 259 -4.24 -30.32 -1.31
CA THR A 259 -2.98 -30.78 -0.70
C THR A 259 -1.82 -30.06 -1.38
N ARG A 260 -0.73 -29.80 -0.65
CA ARG A 260 0.39 -28.99 -1.16
C ARG A 260 0.93 -29.44 -2.51
N ILE A 261 1.02 -30.76 -2.72
CA ILE A 261 1.54 -31.36 -3.96
C ILE A 261 0.56 -31.29 -5.13
N ALA A 262 -0.72 -31.04 -4.88
CA ALA A 262 -1.74 -30.98 -5.92
C ALA A 262 -1.86 -29.62 -6.60
N TYR A 263 -1.19 -28.59 -6.09
CA TYR A 263 -1.12 -27.27 -6.71
C TYR A 263 -0.05 -27.25 -7.82
N ASP A 264 -0.33 -26.56 -8.92
CA ASP A 264 0.65 -26.30 -9.98
C ASP A 264 1.71 -25.29 -9.53
N SER A 265 1.31 -24.33 -8.69
CA SER A 265 2.19 -23.37 -8.02
C SER A 265 1.69 -23.14 -6.60
N PHE A 266 2.57 -23.15 -5.61
CA PHE A 266 2.21 -22.94 -4.20
C PHE A 266 3.23 -22.05 -3.50
N THR A 267 2.76 -20.94 -2.98
CA THR A 267 3.54 -19.98 -2.18
C THR A 267 2.92 -19.87 -0.81
N ALA A 268 3.70 -20.12 0.23
CA ALA A 268 3.24 -20.07 1.61
C ALA A 268 4.15 -19.21 2.47
N GLY A 269 3.54 -18.50 3.42
CA GLY A 269 4.26 -17.79 4.48
C GLY A 269 4.98 -18.76 5.41
N ARG A 270 6.00 -18.26 6.10
CA ARG A 270 6.93 -19.07 6.93
C ARG A 270 6.29 -19.86 8.06
N PHE A 271 5.08 -19.52 8.46
CA PHE A 271 4.37 -20.20 9.56
C PHE A 271 3.34 -21.21 9.06
N ILE A 272 3.15 -21.35 7.73
CA ILE A 272 2.23 -22.33 7.16
C ILE A 272 2.90 -23.71 7.13
N THR A 273 2.21 -24.68 7.72
CA THR A 273 2.54 -26.09 7.66
C THR A 273 1.47 -26.85 6.86
N ASP A 274 1.78 -28.05 6.40
CA ASP A 274 0.84 -28.84 5.58
C ASP A 274 -0.47 -29.15 6.33
N THR A 275 -0.44 -29.22 7.65
CA THR A 275 -1.62 -29.43 8.50
C THR A 275 -2.56 -28.22 8.57
N GLN A 276 -2.09 -27.04 8.16
CA GLN A 276 -2.87 -25.80 8.14
C GLN A 276 -3.51 -25.53 6.77
N ILE A 277 -3.18 -26.33 5.75
CA ILE A 277 -3.85 -26.28 4.46
C ILE A 277 -5.24 -26.89 4.65
N PRO A 278 -6.34 -26.15 4.39
CA PRO A 278 -7.68 -26.66 4.60
C PRO A 278 -7.98 -27.84 3.68
N ALA A 279 -8.51 -28.92 4.24
CA ALA A 279 -8.86 -30.11 3.50
C ALA A 279 -10.24 -29.97 2.86
N PHE A 280 -10.26 -29.86 1.54
CA PHE A 280 -11.47 -29.89 0.71
C PHE A 280 -11.14 -30.47 -0.66
N SER A 281 -12.16 -30.87 -1.41
CA SER A 281 -12.02 -31.14 -2.84
C SER A 281 -12.90 -30.22 -3.66
N LEU A 282 -12.44 -29.91 -4.88
CA LEU A 282 -13.11 -29.04 -5.84
C LEU A 282 -13.17 -29.77 -7.19
N THR A 283 -14.35 -29.96 -7.72
CA THR A 283 -14.57 -30.51 -9.08
C THR A 283 -15.03 -29.38 -9.97
N LEU A 284 -14.41 -29.19 -11.12
CA LEU A 284 -14.93 -28.31 -12.17
C LEU A 284 -15.95 -29.10 -12.98
N ASP A 285 -17.23 -28.84 -12.75
CA ASP A 285 -18.31 -29.54 -13.45
C ASP A 285 -18.47 -29.03 -14.89
N ARG A 286 -18.44 -27.70 -15.07
CA ARG A 286 -18.58 -27.05 -16.36
C ARG A 286 -18.03 -25.63 -16.32
N PHE A 287 -17.46 -25.17 -17.45
CA PHE A 287 -17.02 -23.80 -17.64
C PHE A 287 -17.76 -23.15 -18.80
N ARG A 288 -18.44 -22.05 -18.56
CA ARG A 288 -19.18 -21.30 -19.58
C ARG A 288 -18.58 -19.93 -19.78
N VAL A 289 -18.55 -19.52 -21.04
CA VAL A 289 -18.21 -18.15 -21.43
C VAL A 289 -19.29 -17.68 -22.39
N ASP A 290 -19.88 -16.52 -22.10
CA ASP A 290 -20.78 -15.84 -23.01
C ASP A 290 -19.98 -14.76 -23.75
N TYR A 291 -20.14 -14.69 -25.05
CA TYR A 291 -19.48 -13.71 -25.90
C TYR A 291 -20.47 -12.67 -26.44
N VAL A 292 -19.96 -11.48 -26.75
CA VAL A 292 -20.73 -10.44 -27.45
C VAL A 292 -20.94 -10.86 -28.88
N LEU A 293 -22.20 -10.95 -29.31
CA LEU A 293 -22.60 -11.37 -30.67
C LEU A 293 -23.30 -10.26 -31.47
N ASP A 294 -23.82 -9.26 -30.80
CA ASP A 294 -24.70 -8.20 -31.29
C ASP A 294 -23.98 -6.89 -31.64
N ASN A 295 -22.69 -6.80 -31.37
CA ASN A 295 -21.86 -5.62 -31.64
C ASN A 295 -20.64 -5.99 -32.49
N VAL A 296 -20.61 -5.52 -33.72
CA VAL A 296 -19.53 -5.81 -34.69
C VAL A 296 -18.14 -5.36 -34.17
N ASN A 297 -18.08 -4.25 -33.44
CA ASN A 297 -16.82 -3.72 -32.88
C ASN A 297 -16.32 -4.48 -31.64
N ALA A 298 -17.18 -5.29 -31.03
CA ALA A 298 -16.89 -6.08 -29.85
C ALA A 298 -17.18 -7.58 -30.06
N LEU A 299 -17.35 -8.00 -31.29
CA LEU A 299 -17.65 -9.40 -31.62
C LEU A 299 -16.58 -10.34 -31.07
N GLY A 300 -17.02 -11.35 -30.31
CA GLY A 300 -16.11 -12.30 -29.66
C GLY A 300 -15.48 -11.81 -28.36
N MET A 301 -15.75 -10.58 -27.92
CA MET A 301 -15.33 -10.17 -26.58
C MET A 301 -16.10 -10.95 -25.52
N PRO A 302 -15.44 -11.49 -24.47
CA PRO A 302 -16.12 -12.21 -23.41
C PRO A 302 -16.98 -11.24 -22.58
N LYS A 303 -18.22 -11.64 -22.33
CA LYS A 303 -19.20 -10.90 -21.52
C LYS A 303 -19.29 -11.44 -20.10
N THR A 304 -19.33 -12.77 -19.95
CA THR A 304 -19.38 -13.44 -18.65
C THR A 304 -18.49 -14.66 -18.65
N PHE A 305 -17.98 -14.98 -17.46
CA PHE A 305 -17.26 -16.23 -17.19
C PHE A 305 -17.92 -16.88 -15.98
N ASP A 306 -18.28 -18.18 -16.10
CA ASP A 306 -18.97 -18.92 -15.05
C ASP A 306 -18.38 -20.33 -14.92
N ALA A 307 -17.59 -20.54 -13.86
CA ALA A 307 -17.07 -21.84 -13.49
C ALA A 307 -18.05 -22.53 -12.52
N GLN A 308 -18.82 -23.48 -13.01
CA GLN A 308 -19.70 -24.31 -12.20
C GLN A 308 -18.87 -25.39 -11.53
N VAL A 309 -18.92 -25.42 -10.21
CA VAL A 309 -18.05 -26.29 -9.42
C VAL A 309 -18.84 -27.02 -8.34
N THR A 310 -18.38 -28.20 -7.99
CA THR A 310 -18.83 -28.94 -6.79
C THR A 310 -17.71 -29.00 -5.79
N THR A 311 -17.92 -28.42 -4.61
CA THR A 311 -17.00 -28.51 -3.47
C THR A 311 -17.42 -29.63 -2.53
N THR A 312 -16.44 -30.31 -1.91
CA THR A 312 -16.70 -31.29 -0.85
C THR A 312 -15.85 -30.96 0.36
N THR A 313 -16.50 -30.67 1.49
CA THR A 313 -15.83 -30.35 2.77
C THR A 313 -16.46 -31.20 3.87
N GLY A 314 -15.64 -31.97 4.60
CA GLY A 314 -16.14 -32.84 5.67
C GLY A 314 -17.22 -33.85 5.21
N GLY A 315 -17.15 -34.31 3.95
CA GLY A 315 -18.12 -35.22 3.36
C GLY A 315 -19.41 -34.55 2.79
N THR A 316 -19.60 -33.27 3.00
CA THR A 316 -20.75 -32.51 2.46
C THR A 316 -20.39 -31.95 1.08
N ARG A 317 -21.24 -32.24 0.10
CA ARG A 317 -21.13 -31.71 -1.27
C ARG A 317 -22.00 -30.48 -1.44
N GLN A 318 -21.43 -29.45 -2.08
CA GLN A 318 -22.13 -28.21 -2.38
C GLN A 318 -21.81 -27.78 -3.82
N ALA A 319 -22.84 -27.63 -4.64
CA ALA A 319 -22.71 -27.03 -5.97
C ALA A 319 -22.66 -25.51 -5.82
N SER A 320 -21.75 -24.87 -6.55
CA SER A 320 -21.50 -23.43 -6.49
C SER A 320 -21.00 -22.91 -7.85
N SER A 321 -20.82 -21.62 -7.95
CA SER A 321 -20.27 -20.96 -9.14
C SER A 321 -19.15 -20.00 -8.74
N ILE A 322 -18.08 -19.95 -9.53
CA ILE A 322 -17.00 -18.99 -9.38
C ILE A 322 -17.02 -18.07 -10.60
N ARG A 323 -17.08 -16.76 -10.37
CA ARG A 323 -17.09 -15.74 -11.42
C ARG A 323 -15.97 -14.73 -11.20
N VAL A 324 -15.72 -13.92 -12.23
CA VAL A 324 -14.76 -12.82 -12.14
C VAL A 324 -15.24 -11.83 -11.05
N ASN A 325 -14.37 -11.49 -10.11
CA ASN A 325 -14.65 -10.64 -8.94
C ASN A 325 -15.68 -11.20 -7.92
N GLU A 326 -16.11 -12.45 -8.10
CA GLU A 326 -16.99 -13.16 -7.15
C GLU A 326 -16.29 -14.46 -6.70
N PRO A 327 -15.31 -14.39 -5.77
CA PRO A 327 -14.61 -15.57 -5.29
C PRO A 327 -15.54 -16.47 -4.48
N LEU A 328 -15.26 -17.77 -4.51
CA LEU A 328 -15.99 -18.77 -3.72
C LEU A 328 -15.26 -19.02 -2.39
N PRO A 329 -15.85 -18.69 -1.23
CA PRO A 329 -15.29 -19.03 0.05
C PRO A 329 -15.48 -20.51 0.38
N VAL A 330 -14.39 -21.24 0.65
CA VAL A 330 -14.41 -22.68 1.01
C VAL A 330 -13.42 -22.95 2.13
N ALA A 331 -13.89 -23.48 3.25
CA ALA A 331 -13.06 -23.93 4.36
C ALA A 331 -12.01 -22.89 4.86
N GLY A 332 -12.33 -21.60 4.80
CA GLY A 332 -11.43 -20.50 5.22
C GLY A 332 -10.44 -20.05 4.16
N THR A 333 -10.62 -20.49 2.91
CA THR A 333 -9.92 -19.99 1.72
C THR A 333 -10.91 -19.34 0.77
N ASP A 334 -10.44 -18.42 -0.06
CA ASP A 334 -11.16 -17.84 -1.17
C ASP A 334 -10.61 -18.39 -2.48
N ILE A 335 -11.50 -18.85 -3.36
CA ILE A 335 -11.15 -19.40 -4.67
C ILE A 335 -11.52 -18.40 -5.75
N TYR A 336 -10.52 -17.89 -6.45
CA TYR A 336 -10.65 -16.89 -7.51
C TYR A 336 -10.50 -17.52 -8.89
N LEU A 337 -11.24 -16.99 -9.86
CA LEU A 337 -11.06 -17.32 -11.28
C LEU A 337 -9.99 -16.38 -11.87
N LEU A 338 -8.83 -16.93 -12.25
CA LEU A 338 -7.74 -16.19 -12.89
C LEU A 338 -7.82 -16.16 -14.42
N GLY A 339 -8.24 -17.28 -15.00
CA GLY A 339 -8.26 -17.42 -16.46
C GLY A 339 -8.96 -18.69 -16.91
N ASN A 340 -9.03 -18.86 -18.22
CA ASN A 340 -9.61 -20.04 -18.84
C ASN A 340 -8.93 -20.33 -20.17
N GLY A 341 -9.19 -21.49 -20.72
CA GLY A 341 -8.71 -21.91 -22.03
C GLY A 341 -9.26 -23.26 -22.42
N TYR A 342 -8.58 -23.90 -23.34
CA TYR A 342 -8.93 -25.22 -23.86
C TYR A 342 -7.86 -26.25 -23.54
N ALA A 343 -8.27 -27.47 -23.27
CA ALA A 343 -7.40 -28.60 -22.99
C ALA A 343 -7.70 -29.75 -23.98
N PRO A 344 -7.06 -29.80 -25.17
CA PRO A 344 -7.27 -30.87 -26.10
C PRO A 344 -6.82 -32.22 -25.53
N THR A 345 -7.65 -33.25 -25.72
CA THR A 345 -7.30 -34.63 -25.42
C THR A 345 -6.50 -35.20 -26.57
N LEU A 346 -5.27 -35.60 -26.33
CA LEU A 346 -4.37 -36.13 -27.32
C LEU A 346 -4.11 -37.62 -27.07
N THR A 347 -4.19 -38.41 -28.14
CA THR A 347 -3.90 -39.85 -28.10
C THR A 347 -2.77 -40.15 -29.04
N VAL A 348 -1.65 -40.69 -28.53
CA VAL A 348 -0.53 -41.18 -29.37
C VAL A 348 -0.51 -42.68 -29.33
N ARG A 349 -0.38 -43.28 -30.55
CA ARG A 349 -0.24 -44.73 -30.74
C ARG A 349 1.08 -45.01 -31.41
N ASN A 350 1.73 -46.10 -31.00
CA ASN A 350 2.92 -46.59 -31.65
C ASN A 350 2.59 -47.31 -32.98
N PRO A 351 3.60 -47.71 -33.79
CA PRO A 351 3.36 -48.40 -35.08
C PRO A 351 2.55 -49.71 -34.94
N ALA A 352 2.56 -50.35 -33.77
CA ALA A 352 1.75 -51.54 -33.51
C ALA A 352 0.28 -51.21 -33.13
N GLY A 353 -0.13 -49.92 -33.16
CA GLY A 353 -1.46 -49.45 -32.81
C GLY A 353 -1.75 -49.35 -31.32
N LYS A 354 -0.80 -49.67 -30.43
CA LYS A 354 -0.94 -49.58 -28.98
C LYS A 354 -0.90 -48.11 -28.53
N ILE A 355 -1.83 -47.69 -27.65
CA ILE A 355 -1.83 -46.36 -27.02
C ILE A 355 -0.63 -46.28 -26.09
N VAL A 356 0.26 -45.31 -26.32
CA VAL A 356 1.43 -45.03 -25.49
C VAL A 356 1.28 -43.73 -24.70
N PHE A 357 0.41 -42.81 -25.18
CA PHE A 357 0.06 -41.58 -24.48
C PHE A 357 -1.42 -41.29 -24.70
N ARG A 358 -2.14 -40.93 -23.65
CA ARG A 358 -3.48 -40.35 -23.71
C ARG A 358 -3.70 -39.45 -22.55
N ASP A 359 -3.76 -38.13 -22.83
CA ASP A 359 -3.97 -37.14 -21.78
C ASP A 359 -4.69 -35.92 -22.32
N THR A 360 -5.30 -35.17 -21.41
CA THR A 360 -5.98 -33.90 -21.69
C THR A 360 -5.09 -32.75 -21.22
N VAL A 361 -4.42 -32.11 -22.16
CA VAL A 361 -3.33 -31.16 -21.89
C VAL A 361 -3.84 -29.73 -21.99
N PRO A 362 -3.76 -28.90 -20.94
CA PRO A 362 -4.11 -27.49 -20.99
C PRO A 362 -3.19 -26.71 -21.94
N PHE A 363 -3.77 -25.99 -22.89
CA PHE A 363 -3.07 -25.08 -23.79
C PHE A 363 -3.26 -23.66 -23.32
N LEU A 364 -2.15 -22.92 -23.12
CA LEU A 364 -2.14 -21.59 -22.54
C LEU A 364 -2.48 -20.52 -23.58
N PRO A 365 -3.53 -19.73 -23.41
CA PRO A 365 -3.93 -18.66 -24.32
C PRO A 365 -2.83 -17.62 -24.53
N GLN A 366 -2.63 -17.21 -25.80
CA GLN A 366 -1.66 -16.20 -26.20
C GLN A 366 -2.32 -14.90 -26.65
N ASP A 367 -3.58 -14.96 -27.03
CA ASP A 367 -4.36 -13.82 -27.51
C ASP A 367 -5.83 -13.89 -27.07
N ALA A 368 -6.58 -12.83 -27.37
CA ALA A 368 -7.99 -12.69 -27.00
C ALA A 368 -8.91 -13.71 -27.72
N ASN A 369 -8.48 -14.26 -28.86
CA ASN A 369 -9.21 -15.29 -29.63
C ASN A 369 -8.82 -16.70 -29.16
N LEU A 370 -8.15 -16.83 -28.01
CA LEU A 370 -7.71 -18.07 -27.40
C LEU A 370 -6.81 -18.92 -28.33
N THR A 371 -6.05 -18.28 -29.25
CA THR A 371 -4.91 -18.96 -29.84
C THR A 371 -3.99 -19.41 -28.72
N SER A 372 -3.77 -20.72 -28.58
CA SER A 372 -3.17 -21.24 -27.35
C SER A 372 -1.96 -22.12 -27.61
N LEU A 373 -0.90 -21.95 -26.80
CA LEU A 373 0.34 -22.76 -26.86
C LEU A 373 0.24 -23.92 -25.89
N GLY A 374 0.56 -25.13 -26.40
CA GLY A 374 0.62 -26.35 -25.57
C GLY A 374 1.90 -27.13 -25.79
N ILE A 375 2.35 -27.79 -24.74
CA ILE A 375 3.52 -28.66 -24.75
C ILE A 375 3.06 -30.08 -24.39
N VAL A 376 3.44 -31.05 -25.22
CA VAL A 376 3.15 -32.47 -24.95
C VAL A 376 4.47 -33.23 -24.92
N LYS A 377 4.65 -34.07 -23.93
CA LYS A 377 5.83 -34.90 -23.75
C LYS A 377 5.39 -36.36 -23.72
N VAL A 378 5.87 -37.15 -24.68
CA VAL A 378 5.64 -38.58 -24.74
C VAL A 378 6.93 -39.28 -24.31
N PRO A 379 7.03 -39.69 -23.03
CA PRO A 379 8.29 -40.18 -22.47
C PRO A 379 8.65 -41.58 -22.90
N ASP A 380 7.64 -42.44 -23.12
CA ASP A 380 7.85 -43.87 -23.30
C ASP A 380 6.92 -44.52 -24.35
N GLY A 381 7.30 -45.67 -24.86
CA GLY A 381 6.46 -46.52 -25.71
C GLY A 381 6.56 -46.25 -27.23
N LEU A 382 7.33 -45.23 -27.61
CA LEU A 382 7.83 -45.00 -28.97
C LEU A 382 9.30 -45.45 -29.09
N ALA A 383 9.86 -45.44 -30.31
CA ALA A 383 11.28 -45.75 -30.52
C ALA A 383 12.21 -44.75 -29.82
N GLU A 384 11.81 -43.48 -29.76
CA GLU A 384 12.48 -42.40 -29.07
C GLU A 384 11.45 -41.54 -28.31
N GLN A 385 11.92 -40.74 -27.34
CA GLN A 385 11.06 -39.78 -26.67
C GLN A 385 10.65 -38.65 -27.65
N VAL A 386 9.38 -38.23 -27.59
CA VAL A 386 8.81 -37.24 -28.48
C VAL A 386 8.29 -36.05 -27.69
N GLY A 387 8.80 -34.88 -28.03
CA GLY A 387 8.29 -33.58 -27.54
C GLY A 387 7.50 -32.87 -28.65
N LEU A 388 6.30 -32.39 -28.32
CA LEU A 388 5.45 -31.68 -29.25
C LEU A 388 5.21 -30.27 -28.76
N VAL A 389 5.49 -29.27 -29.58
CA VAL A 389 5.16 -27.87 -29.33
C VAL A 389 4.00 -27.50 -30.23
N GLY A 390 2.82 -27.27 -29.65
CA GLY A 390 1.57 -27.14 -30.37
C GLY A 390 0.92 -25.77 -30.26
N MET A 391 0.19 -25.38 -31.30
CA MET A 391 -0.70 -24.23 -31.28
C MET A 391 -2.12 -24.69 -31.57
N LEU A 392 -3.05 -24.38 -30.66
CA LEU A 392 -4.50 -24.58 -30.87
C LEU A 392 -5.12 -23.28 -31.40
N TYR A 393 -5.92 -23.41 -32.44
CA TYR A 393 -6.74 -22.36 -33.02
C TYR A 393 -8.22 -22.77 -32.85
N PRO A 394 -8.99 -22.19 -31.95
CA PRO A 394 -10.39 -22.55 -31.70
C PRO A 394 -11.29 -22.38 -32.92
N THR A 395 -11.10 -21.31 -33.67
CA THR A 395 -11.79 -21.09 -34.97
C THR A 395 -10.75 -20.69 -36.00
N ARG A 396 -10.35 -21.66 -36.79
CA ARG A 396 -9.28 -21.53 -37.80
C ARG A 396 -9.56 -20.42 -38.80
N ALA A 397 -8.58 -19.54 -38.96
CA ALA A 397 -8.49 -18.58 -40.06
C ALA A 397 -7.08 -18.62 -40.65
N THR A 398 -6.95 -18.29 -41.91
CA THR A 398 -5.66 -18.22 -42.58
C THR A 398 -5.32 -16.75 -42.84
N THR A 399 -4.16 -16.33 -42.36
CA THR A 399 -3.64 -14.98 -42.62
C THR A 399 -3.16 -14.82 -44.05
N ALA A 400 -2.92 -13.58 -44.50
CA ALA A 400 -2.38 -13.30 -45.83
C ALA A 400 -1.01 -13.95 -46.09
N SER A 401 -0.25 -14.28 -45.03
CA SER A 401 1.02 -15.00 -45.12
C SER A 401 0.87 -16.52 -45.18
N GLY A 402 -0.36 -17.06 -45.16
CA GLY A 402 -0.64 -18.48 -45.12
C GLY A 402 -0.54 -19.13 -43.74
N ALA A 403 -0.19 -18.37 -42.68
CA ALA A 403 -0.15 -18.86 -41.32
C ALA A 403 -1.57 -18.98 -40.72
N PHE A 404 -1.76 -19.91 -39.78
CA PHE A 404 -3.01 -20.00 -39.04
C PHE A 404 -3.10 -18.91 -37.95
N ALA A 405 -4.33 -18.48 -37.70
CA ALA A 405 -4.75 -17.63 -36.61
C ALA A 405 -6.12 -18.09 -36.10
N SER A 406 -6.54 -17.66 -34.95
CA SER A 406 -7.93 -17.84 -34.50
C SER A 406 -8.71 -16.56 -34.79
N SER A 407 -9.85 -16.69 -35.51
CA SER A 407 -10.74 -15.55 -35.79
C SER A 407 -11.82 -15.34 -34.72
N TYR A 408 -12.06 -16.36 -33.88
CA TYR A 408 -13.10 -16.33 -32.85
C TYR A 408 -12.69 -17.25 -31.69
N PRO A 409 -12.99 -16.87 -30.42
CA PRO A 409 -12.51 -17.59 -29.26
C PRO A 409 -13.25 -18.89 -28.94
N ASP A 410 -14.37 -19.22 -29.60
CA ASP A 410 -15.08 -20.48 -29.36
C ASP A 410 -14.70 -21.56 -30.41
N LEU A 411 -14.98 -22.84 -30.08
CA LEU A 411 -14.61 -24.00 -30.91
C LEU A 411 -15.59 -24.19 -32.10
N LEU A 412 -15.48 -23.34 -33.11
CA LEU A 412 -16.31 -23.46 -34.33
C LEU A 412 -15.62 -24.30 -35.43
N ASP A 413 -14.31 -24.15 -35.60
CA ASP A 413 -13.48 -24.95 -36.54
C ASP A 413 -12.09 -25.16 -35.92
N PRO A 414 -11.97 -26.02 -34.89
CA PRO A 414 -10.73 -26.19 -34.15
C PRO A 414 -9.67 -26.96 -34.94
N VAL A 415 -8.44 -26.44 -34.90
CA VAL A 415 -7.25 -27.13 -35.40
C VAL A 415 -6.11 -26.98 -34.44
N VAL A 416 -5.32 -28.04 -34.26
CA VAL A 416 -4.06 -28.01 -33.52
C VAL A 416 -2.91 -28.25 -34.48
N THR A 417 -1.90 -27.41 -34.44
CA THR A 417 -0.66 -27.66 -35.20
C THR A 417 0.47 -28.02 -34.23
N PHE A 418 1.36 -28.96 -34.65
CA PHE A 418 2.51 -29.36 -33.85
C PHE A 418 3.81 -29.28 -34.63
N ASN A 419 4.82 -28.69 -34.00
CA ASN A 419 6.21 -28.97 -34.32
C ASN A 419 6.63 -30.20 -33.50
N VAL A 420 7.34 -31.15 -34.12
CA VAL A 420 7.74 -32.41 -33.54
C VAL A 420 9.24 -32.40 -33.29
N TYR A 421 9.61 -32.76 -32.09
CA TYR A 421 10.99 -32.87 -31.63
C TYR A 421 11.24 -34.27 -31.07
N VAL A 422 12.40 -34.84 -31.36
CA VAL A 422 12.78 -36.20 -30.95
C VAL A 422 14.12 -36.14 -30.22
N GLY A 423 14.26 -36.94 -29.18
CA GLY A 423 15.48 -37.02 -28.36
C GLY A 423 15.17 -37.09 -26.85
N ASP A 424 16.19 -36.99 -26.01
CA ASP A 424 16.06 -37.05 -24.55
C ASP A 424 15.36 -35.78 -24.04
N LEU A 425 14.14 -35.92 -23.49
CA LEU A 425 13.34 -34.84 -22.93
C LEU A 425 13.80 -34.41 -21.53
N GLY A 426 14.85 -35.02 -20.98
CA GLY A 426 15.39 -34.69 -19.66
C GLY A 426 14.48 -35.10 -18.49
N LEU A 427 13.53 -36.00 -18.72
CA LEU A 427 12.53 -36.40 -17.71
C LEU A 427 13.09 -37.39 -16.67
N ASN A 428 14.24 -38.03 -16.94
CA ASN A 428 14.85 -39.06 -16.10
C ASN A 428 15.89 -38.50 -15.12
N THR A 429 16.08 -37.17 -15.05
CA THR A 429 17.13 -36.53 -14.24
C THR A 429 16.77 -36.42 -12.75
N GLY A 430 15.55 -36.76 -12.34
CA GLY A 430 15.05 -36.59 -10.98
C GLY A 430 14.80 -35.11 -10.57
N VAL A 431 15.04 -34.18 -11.45
CA VAL A 431 14.71 -32.77 -11.27
C VAL A 431 13.32 -32.51 -11.88
N PRO A 432 12.38 -31.89 -11.14
CA PRO A 432 11.07 -31.53 -11.69
C PRO A 432 11.22 -30.58 -12.90
N VAL A 433 10.72 -31.00 -14.05
CA VAL A 433 10.72 -30.20 -15.28
C VAL A 433 9.33 -29.59 -15.48
N SER A 434 9.26 -28.33 -15.86
CA SER A 434 8.00 -27.65 -16.14
C SER A 434 7.19 -28.41 -17.21
N VAL A 435 5.90 -28.62 -16.95
CA VAL A 435 4.98 -29.24 -17.92
C VAL A 435 4.61 -28.28 -19.05
N TYR A 436 4.83 -26.98 -18.87
CA TYR A 436 4.51 -25.92 -19.82
C TYR A 436 5.71 -25.44 -20.64
N ALA A 437 6.87 -26.05 -20.48
CA ALA A 437 8.07 -25.71 -21.24
C ALA A 437 8.78 -26.97 -21.76
N LEU A 438 9.33 -26.88 -22.98
CA LEU A 438 10.18 -27.88 -23.59
C LEU A 438 11.51 -27.22 -23.95
N ASP A 439 12.61 -27.74 -23.42
CA ASP A 439 13.93 -27.34 -23.88
C ASP A 439 14.24 -28.04 -25.18
N THR A 440 14.24 -27.32 -26.28
CA THR A 440 14.49 -27.85 -27.63
C THR A 440 15.94 -27.77 -28.04
N SER A 441 16.83 -27.24 -27.20
CA SER A 441 18.24 -26.98 -27.58
C SER A 441 19.03 -28.26 -27.88
N THR A 442 18.64 -29.40 -27.25
CA THR A 442 19.27 -30.71 -27.41
C THR A 442 18.45 -31.68 -28.23
N LEU A 443 17.29 -31.25 -28.72
CA LEU A 443 16.34 -32.12 -29.48
C LEU A 443 16.48 -31.90 -30.95
N THR A 444 16.21 -32.96 -31.74
CA THR A 444 16.14 -32.88 -33.20
C THR A 444 14.71 -32.58 -33.64
N GLN A 445 14.51 -31.49 -34.39
CA GLN A 445 13.21 -31.16 -34.95
C GLN A 445 12.97 -32.01 -36.24
N THR A 446 11.93 -32.87 -36.24
CA THR A 446 11.60 -33.74 -37.34
C THR A 446 10.43 -33.25 -38.18
N ALA A 447 9.53 -32.44 -37.60
CA ALA A 447 8.49 -31.74 -38.34
C ALA A 447 8.29 -30.32 -37.83
N GLY A 448 8.00 -29.37 -38.73
CA GLY A 448 7.72 -27.98 -38.39
C GLY A 448 8.41 -26.98 -39.31
N ARG A 449 8.50 -25.75 -38.84
CA ARG A 449 9.12 -24.67 -39.61
C ARG A 449 10.63 -24.92 -39.76
N GLY A 450 11.09 -24.93 -40.98
CA GLY A 450 12.52 -25.11 -41.29
C GLY A 450 12.95 -26.56 -41.50
N THR A 451 12.01 -27.51 -41.43
CA THR A 451 12.24 -28.93 -41.78
C THR A 451 11.55 -29.29 -43.11
N PRO A 452 11.99 -30.38 -43.77
CA PRO A 452 11.32 -30.90 -44.99
C PRO A 452 9.86 -31.30 -44.73
N THR A 453 9.57 -31.81 -43.54
CA THR A 453 8.22 -32.21 -43.10
C THR A 453 7.50 -30.99 -42.49
N PRO A 454 6.34 -30.57 -43.03
CA PRO A 454 5.59 -29.45 -42.45
C PRO A 454 5.09 -29.79 -41.04
N ALA A 455 4.70 -28.76 -40.26
CA ALA A 455 4.06 -28.95 -38.96
C ALA A 455 2.81 -29.82 -39.11
N LEU A 456 2.61 -30.76 -38.20
CA LEU A 456 1.44 -31.61 -38.17
C LEU A 456 0.19 -30.75 -37.96
N GLN A 457 -0.91 -31.09 -38.66
CA GLN A 457 -2.20 -30.43 -38.52
C GLN A 457 -3.22 -31.46 -38.09
N LEU A 458 -3.76 -31.32 -36.89
CA LEU A 458 -4.74 -32.22 -36.32
C LEU A 458 -6.11 -31.55 -36.30
N VAL A 459 -7.09 -32.24 -36.84
CA VAL A 459 -8.52 -31.94 -36.69
C VAL A 459 -9.17 -33.02 -35.82
N PRO A 460 -10.23 -32.71 -35.08
CA PRO A 460 -10.86 -33.70 -34.20
C PRO A 460 -11.23 -35.01 -34.90
N GLY A 461 -10.88 -36.15 -34.30
CA GLY A 461 -11.25 -37.49 -34.75
C GLY A 461 -10.45 -38.03 -35.95
N THR A 462 -9.43 -37.31 -36.43
CA THR A 462 -8.61 -37.79 -37.58
C THR A 462 -7.18 -38.09 -37.10
N PRO A 463 -6.73 -39.36 -37.14
CA PRO A 463 -5.36 -39.70 -36.82
C PRO A 463 -4.39 -39.17 -37.90
N VAL A 464 -3.26 -38.60 -37.46
CA VAL A 464 -2.19 -38.08 -38.30
C VAL A 464 -0.90 -38.87 -38.02
N PRO A 465 -0.15 -39.33 -39.06
CA PRO A 465 1.12 -40.02 -38.82
C PRO A 465 2.17 -39.09 -38.23
N LEU A 466 2.92 -39.58 -37.23
CA LEU A 466 4.13 -38.94 -36.76
C LEU A 466 5.29 -39.16 -37.73
N PRO A 467 6.23 -38.23 -37.86
CA PRO A 467 7.44 -38.39 -38.66
C PRO A 467 8.22 -39.65 -38.26
N ASP A 468 9.07 -40.12 -39.16
CA ASP A 468 10.01 -41.24 -38.95
C ASP A 468 9.32 -42.53 -38.52
N GLU A 469 8.09 -42.77 -38.99
CA GLU A 469 7.28 -43.97 -38.68
C GLU A 469 7.07 -44.22 -37.18
N LEU A 470 7.17 -43.16 -36.35
CA LEU A 470 7.04 -43.27 -34.90
C LEU A 470 5.63 -43.66 -34.41
N GLY A 471 4.63 -43.60 -35.32
CA GLY A 471 3.26 -43.95 -34.99
C GLY A 471 2.25 -42.90 -35.46
N THR A 472 1.16 -42.72 -34.71
CA THR A 472 0.09 -41.78 -35.05
C THR A 472 -0.31 -40.95 -33.83
N ILE A 473 -0.76 -39.71 -34.08
CA ILE A 473 -1.37 -38.83 -33.08
C ILE A 473 -2.78 -38.45 -33.50
N GLU A 474 -3.71 -38.44 -32.59
CA GLU A 474 -5.13 -38.13 -32.80
C GLU A 474 -5.59 -37.06 -31.80
N LEU A 475 -6.36 -36.08 -32.32
CA LEU A 475 -7.03 -35.06 -31.51
C LEU A 475 -8.44 -35.54 -31.17
N GLY A 476 -8.68 -35.74 -29.86
CA GLY A 476 -9.97 -36.09 -29.28
C GLY A 476 -10.80 -34.88 -28.87
N PRO A 477 -11.65 -35.01 -27.84
CA PRO A 477 -12.41 -33.92 -27.28
C PRO A 477 -11.52 -32.77 -26.78
N ILE A 478 -12.06 -31.54 -26.84
CA ILE A 478 -11.36 -30.32 -26.42
C ILE A 478 -12.19 -29.65 -25.32
N PRO A 479 -12.18 -30.16 -24.05
CA PRO A 479 -12.86 -29.52 -22.95
C PRO A 479 -12.23 -28.18 -22.60
N ARG A 480 -12.98 -27.33 -21.89
CA ARG A 480 -12.47 -26.10 -21.30
C ARG A 480 -11.74 -26.39 -19.99
N PHE A 481 -10.87 -25.47 -19.60
CA PHE A 481 -10.30 -25.44 -18.25
C PHE A 481 -10.51 -24.08 -17.60
N ALA A 482 -10.48 -24.07 -16.26
CA ALA A 482 -10.37 -22.88 -15.44
C ALA A 482 -9.00 -22.87 -14.75
N SER A 483 -8.32 -21.73 -14.81
CA SER A 483 -7.18 -21.44 -13.95
C SER A 483 -7.71 -20.78 -12.67
N LEU A 484 -7.47 -21.41 -11.53
CA LEU A 484 -7.99 -21.00 -10.23
C LEU A 484 -6.83 -20.62 -9.31
N GLU A 485 -7.06 -19.56 -8.51
CA GLU A 485 -6.22 -19.23 -7.36
C GLU A 485 -6.98 -19.54 -6.07
N ILE A 486 -6.37 -20.32 -5.20
CA ILE A 486 -6.86 -20.65 -3.88
C ILE A 486 -5.98 -19.89 -2.88
N ALA A 487 -6.55 -18.92 -2.19
CA ALA A 487 -5.82 -18.07 -1.27
C ALA A 487 -6.42 -18.10 0.13
N ALA A 488 -5.58 -18.15 1.15
CA ALA A 488 -5.96 -17.89 2.52
C ALA A 488 -5.15 -16.70 3.03
N ASP A 489 -5.84 -15.63 3.38
CA ASP A 489 -5.22 -14.43 3.95
C ASP A 489 -5.97 -13.98 5.20
N PRO A 490 -5.54 -14.43 6.38
CA PRO A 490 -6.18 -14.04 7.65
C PRO A 490 -5.94 -12.57 8.01
N THR A 491 -5.12 -11.84 7.24
CA THR A 491 -4.78 -10.45 7.54
C THR A 491 -5.79 -9.43 7.00
N GLN A 492 -6.64 -9.81 6.05
CA GLN A 492 -7.57 -8.91 5.36
C GLN A 492 -8.49 -8.18 6.35
N THR A 493 -9.24 -8.93 7.17
CA THR A 493 -10.19 -8.35 8.14
C THR A 493 -9.50 -7.51 9.22
N PRO A 494 -8.44 -7.97 9.91
CA PRO A 494 -7.70 -7.13 10.86
C PRO A 494 -7.10 -5.86 10.23
N THR A 495 -6.58 -5.95 9.01
CA THR A 495 -6.05 -4.79 8.28
C THR A 495 -7.15 -3.78 7.97
N LEU A 496 -8.31 -4.25 7.50
CA LEU A 496 -9.46 -3.38 7.24
C LEU A 496 -9.92 -2.66 8.51
N ILE A 497 -10.05 -3.38 9.63
CA ILE A 497 -10.43 -2.80 10.92
C ILE A 497 -9.40 -1.72 11.33
N ALA A 498 -8.12 -2.03 11.26
CA ALA A 498 -7.06 -1.09 11.60
C ALA A 498 -7.07 0.14 10.67
N ALA A 499 -7.31 -0.04 9.37
CA ALA A 499 -7.43 1.06 8.42
C ALA A 499 -8.64 1.97 8.73
N VAL A 500 -9.81 1.40 9.04
CA VAL A 500 -11.00 2.17 9.44
C VAL A 500 -10.73 2.95 10.72
N VAL A 501 -10.09 2.33 11.71
CA VAL A 501 -9.69 3.00 12.97
C VAL A 501 -8.68 4.12 12.70
N ALA A 502 -7.73 3.93 11.79
CA ALA A 502 -6.78 4.96 11.38
C ALA A 502 -7.51 6.16 10.75
N MET A 503 -8.43 5.91 9.83
CA MET A 503 -9.22 6.97 9.18
C MET A 503 -10.10 7.73 10.18
N ALA A 504 -10.76 7.03 11.09
CA ALA A 504 -11.54 7.65 12.17
C ALA A 504 -10.65 8.50 13.09
N GLY A 505 -9.48 7.98 13.48
CA GLY A 505 -8.48 8.70 14.27
C GLY A 505 -7.99 9.97 13.57
N LEU A 506 -7.70 9.89 12.27
CA LEU A 506 -7.30 11.04 11.45
C LEU A 506 -8.42 12.08 11.39
N ALA A 507 -9.66 11.67 11.12
CA ALA A 507 -10.81 12.55 11.08
C ALA A 507 -11.01 13.28 12.43
N LEU A 508 -10.95 12.58 13.56
CA LEU A 508 -11.01 13.19 14.88
C LEU A 508 -9.87 14.20 15.11
N SER A 509 -8.66 13.88 14.65
CA SER A 509 -7.50 14.76 14.79
C SER A 509 -7.60 16.04 13.94
N LEU A 510 -8.24 15.99 12.77
CA LEU A 510 -8.37 17.12 11.86
C LEU A 510 -9.58 18.00 12.21
N PHE A 511 -10.74 17.38 12.46
CA PHE A 511 -12.00 18.13 12.57
C PHE A 511 -12.35 18.59 13.99
N VAL A 512 -11.72 18.03 15.04
CA VAL A 512 -11.99 18.45 16.43
C VAL A 512 -11.02 19.55 16.83
N PRO A 513 -11.47 20.80 17.02
CA PRO A 513 -10.61 21.89 17.47
C PRO A 513 -10.31 21.76 18.96
N ARG A 514 -9.05 21.92 19.35
CA ARG A 514 -8.65 22.02 20.75
C ARG A 514 -8.54 23.48 21.13
N ARG A 515 -9.38 23.93 22.07
CA ARG A 515 -9.50 25.31 22.52
C ARG A 515 -9.27 25.41 24.02
N ARG A 516 -8.55 26.46 24.43
CA ARG A 516 -8.39 26.92 25.78
C ARG A 516 -8.99 28.30 25.90
N LEU A 517 -9.81 28.51 26.92
CA LEU A 517 -10.41 29.80 27.24
C LEU A 517 -10.09 30.15 28.67
N TRP A 518 -9.85 31.41 28.91
CA TRP A 518 -9.62 31.98 30.23
C TRP A 518 -10.51 33.17 30.43
N VAL A 519 -11.16 33.24 31.57
CA VAL A 519 -11.99 34.35 32.02
C VAL A 519 -11.44 34.90 33.31
N ARG A 520 -11.07 36.15 33.34
CA ARG A 520 -10.59 36.88 34.51
C ARG A 520 -11.56 37.99 34.84
N ALA A 521 -11.91 38.15 36.11
CA ALA A 521 -12.72 39.25 36.61
C ALA A 521 -11.99 39.93 37.78
N THR A 522 -11.78 41.22 37.66
CA THR A 522 -11.10 42.02 38.68
C THR A 522 -11.88 43.27 38.97
N THR A 523 -11.80 43.78 40.24
CA THR A 523 -12.41 45.06 40.60
C THR A 523 -11.65 46.20 39.89
N GLY A 524 -12.33 47.01 39.13
CA GLY A 524 -11.78 48.20 38.48
C GLY A 524 -11.62 49.38 39.47
N ARG A 525 -10.91 50.44 39.02
CA ARG A 525 -10.68 51.65 39.83
C ARG A 525 -11.97 52.39 40.18
N ASP A 526 -12.99 52.22 39.32
CA ASP A 526 -14.29 52.91 39.43
C ASP A 526 -15.35 52.02 40.16
N GLY A 527 -14.96 51.01 40.89
CA GLY A 527 -15.84 50.08 41.63
C GLY A 527 -16.52 49.01 40.74
N GLY A 528 -16.50 49.12 39.43
CA GLY A 528 -17.03 48.14 38.50
C GLY A 528 -16.09 46.93 38.29
N THR A 529 -16.59 45.88 37.69
CA THR A 529 -15.80 44.67 37.35
C THR A 529 -15.19 44.77 35.95
N VAL A 530 -13.89 44.64 35.87
CA VAL A 530 -13.16 44.47 34.61
C VAL A 530 -13.15 42.96 34.25
N LEU A 531 -13.88 42.63 33.19
CA LEU A 531 -13.92 41.28 32.61
C LEU A 531 -12.91 41.20 31.47
N GLU A 532 -12.00 40.24 31.54
CA GLU A 532 -11.10 39.87 30.45
C GLU A 532 -11.41 38.44 30.04
N VAL A 533 -11.69 38.22 28.77
CA VAL A 533 -11.88 36.90 28.17
C VAL A 533 -10.82 36.70 27.10
N ALA A 534 -10.11 35.58 27.16
CA ALA A 534 -9.08 35.28 26.17
C ALA A 534 -9.10 33.81 25.75
N GLY A 535 -8.63 33.56 24.54
CA GLY A 535 -8.62 32.23 23.96
C GLY A 535 -7.31 31.88 23.26
N LEU A 536 -7.01 30.58 23.28
CA LEU A 536 -5.92 29.97 22.53
C LEU A 536 -6.41 28.69 21.89
N ALA A 537 -6.20 28.53 20.59
CA ALA A 537 -6.42 27.30 19.87
C ALA A 537 -5.10 26.65 19.47
N ARG A 538 -5.10 25.35 19.27
CA ARG A 538 -3.98 24.63 18.69
C ARG A 538 -4.13 24.63 17.15
N GLY A 539 -3.31 25.39 16.46
CA GLY A 539 -3.40 25.67 15.03
C GLY A 539 -4.30 26.87 14.73
N ASP A 540 -4.48 27.15 13.45
CA ASP A 540 -5.33 28.23 12.98
C ASP A 540 -6.81 27.90 13.21
N ASP A 541 -7.53 28.76 13.92
CA ASP A 541 -8.95 28.59 14.22
C ASP A 541 -9.70 29.92 14.03
N PRO A 542 -10.28 30.15 12.86
CA PRO A 542 -10.96 31.40 12.53
C PRO A 542 -12.19 31.67 13.42
N ARG A 543 -12.70 30.65 14.12
CA ARG A 543 -13.85 30.80 15.04
C ARG A 543 -13.42 31.11 16.47
N LEU A 544 -12.12 31.27 16.77
CA LEU A 544 -11.65 31.49 18.13
C LEU A 544 -12.08 32.86 18.66
N GLN A 545 -11.83 33.95 17.91
CA GLN A 545 -12.22 35.32 18.31
C GLN A 545 -13.75 35.45 18.45
N PRO A 546 -14.59 35.02 17.50
CA PRO A 546 -16.05 35.00 17.67
C PRO A 546 -16.52 34.22 18.91
N THR A 547 -15.81 33.12 19.29
CA THR A 547 -16.14 32.36 20.50
C THR A 547 -15.86 33.17 21.75
N VAL A 548 -14.74 33.88 21.81
CA VAL A 548 -14.35 34.77 22.92
C VAL A 548 -15.36 35.91 23.06
N ASP A 549 -15.70 36.56 21.95
CA ASP A 549 -16.66 37.68 21.93
C ASP A 549 -18.07 37.26 22.35
N THR A 550 -18.53 36.12 21.87
CA THR A 550 -19.82 35.53 22.25
C THR A 550 -19.86 35.22 23.74
N LEU A 551 -18.77 34.66 24.30
CA LEU A 551 -18.68 34.38 25.72
C LEU A 551 -18.70 35.69 26.53
N ALA A 552 -17.91 36.68 26.14
CA ALA A 552 -17.89 37.99 26.78
C ALA A 552 -19.28 38.66 26.77
N THR A 553 -20.00 38.61 25.65
CA THR A 553 -21.36 39.14 25.53
C THR A 553 -22.36 38.45 26.43
N ARG A 554 -22.28 37.11 26.56
CA ARG A 554 -23.16 36.35 27.46
C ARG A 554 -22.92 36.63 28.95
N LEU A 555 -21.72 37.07 29.29
CA LEU A 555 -21.33 37.42 30.67
C LEU A 555 -21.65 38.87 31.00
N THR A 556 -22.01 39.67 30.02
CA THR A 556 -22.46 41.06 30.19
C THR A 556 -23.96 41.04 30.53
N PRO A 557 -24.41 41.58 31.69
CA PRO A 557 -25.84 41.69 31.95
C PRO A 557 -26.54 42.45 30.84
N SER A 558 -27.67 41.97 30.39
CA SER A 558 -28.53 42.76 29.47
C SER A 558 -28.99 44.01 30.20
N PRO A 559 -28.92 45.21 29.60
CA PRO A 559 -29.53 46.37 30.22
C PRO A 559 -30.99 46.06 30.48
N ALA A 560 -31.44 46.31 31.75
CA ALA A 560 -32.82 46.13 32.10
C ALA A 560 -33.67 46.99 31.14
N PRO A 561 -34.78 46.47 30.62
CA PRO A 561 -35.67 47.30 29.79
C PRO A 561 -36.09 48.53 30.65
N LEU A 562 -35.87 49.73 30.12
CA LEU A 562 -36.37 50.95 30.73
C LEU A 562 -37.86 50.75 31.01
N ARG A 563 -38.23 50.72 32.30
CA ARG A 563 -39.66 50.78 32.70
C ARG A 563 -40.19 52.05 32.07
N GLY A 564 -41.02 51.88 31.08
CA GLY A 564 -41.81 52.97 30.53
C GLY A 564 -42.53 53.64 31.68
N GLY A 565 -42.31 54.96 31.81
CA GLY A 565 -43.06 55.78 32.79
C GLY A 565 -44.55 55.56 32.56
N SER A 566 -45.27 55.23 33.62
CA SER A 566 -46.71 55.30 33.66
C SER A 566 -47.12 56.74 33.39
N ASP A 567 -47.68 57.03 32.22
CA ASP A 567 -48.50 58.22 32.00
C ASP A 567 -49.71 58.05 32.89
N ASP A 568 -49.69 58.70 34.07
CA ASP A 568 -50.88 58.99 34.83
C ASP A 568 -51.68 60.07 34.09
N PRO A 569 -52.97 59.89 33.78
CA PRO A 569 -53.80 60.97 33.31
C PRO A 569 -54.14 61.92 34.48
N VAL A 570 -53.73 63.18 34.36
CA VAL A 570 -54.17 64.28 35.25
C VAL A 570 -55.62 64.65 34.90
N PRO A 571 -56.47 64.94 35.90
CA PRO A 571 -57.91 65.08 35.83
C PRO A 571 -58.44 66.25 34.99
#